data_594bbd8fb9549939df08e6fee985126c
#
_entry.id   594bbd8fb9549939df08e6fee985126c
#
_cell.length_a   1.000
_cell.length_b   1.000
_cell.length_c   1.000
_cell.angle_alpha   90.00
_cell.angle_beta   90.00
_cell.angle_gamma   90.00
#
_symmetry.space_group_name_H-M   'P 1'
#
loop_
_entity.id
_entity.type
_entity.pdbx_description
1 polymer ?
#
loop_
_entity_poly.entity_id
_entity_poly.type
_entity_poly.pdbx_seq_one_letter_code
_entity_poly.pdbx_strand_id
1 'polypeptide(L)'
;MKNTKIKETIERLHTQVNEFVDEGRYQDYLKFINKFWNRSAFNQLLIYMYKDKASYVMGYKQWIDKFNRIPVACIVCRAIAVKDCNCNERKAPVRIPQLAPMTYKKENELGEEEEKMFFRDVYVFDISDTEPIADLPVKEIVSLLEWVDVEIEDINLENKLIALINDKGFDFKYDDTGSDTLNGWTDYARKEIVVSNDRPKAQQIKTIVHEIGHMLAHDITTLGDMLAPRELKECEAESIAFVVLDTLGIDTSSYSVGYVAGWTNNEEDLLIDSIQTVSKNAKFILEYLQDSKPE
;
A
#
# COMPACT_ATOMS: atom_id res chain seq x y z
N MET A 1 -24.55 -16.14 -9.67
CA MET A 1 -24.18 -16.45 -8.27
C MET A 1 -22.74 -16.07 -7.89
N LYS A 2 -21.73 -16.06 -8.78
CA LYS A 2 -20.35 -15.68 -8.42
C LYS A 2 -20.13 -14.17 -8.21
N ASN A 3 -20.93 -13.31 -8.82
CA ASN A 3 -20.83 -11.86 -8.70
C ASN A 3 -21.39 -11.30 -7.37
N THR A 4 -22.24 -12.06 -6.68
CA THR A 4 -22.94 -11.59 -5.47
C THR A 4 -21.99 -11.43 -4.29
N LYS A 5 -21.07 -12.39 -4.07
CA LYS A 5 -20.10 -12.34 -2.95
C LYS A 5 -19.10 -11.21 -3.06
N ILE A 6 -18.58 -10.95 -4.27
CA ILE A 6 -17.67 -9.81 -4.50
C ILE A 6 -18.41 -8.52 -4.18
N LYS A 7 -19.65 -8.39 -4.67
CA LYS A 7 -20.48 -7.21 -4.43
C LYS A 7 -20.77 -7.01 -2.94
N GLU A 8 -21.16 -8.07 -2.24
CA GLU A 8 -21.38 -8.05 -0.77
C GLU A 8 -20.08 -7.69 -0.02
N THR A 9 -18.92 -8.16 -0.48
CA THR A 9 -17.63 -7.83 0.12
C THR A 9 -17.29 -6.36 -0.10
N ILE A 10 -17.57 -5.82 -1.29
CA ILE A 10 -17.38 -4.40 -1.61
C ILE A 10 -18.32 -3.52 -0.79
N GLU A 11 -19.61 -3.83 -0.74
CA GLU A 11 -20.61 -3.09 0.06
C GLU A 11 -20.25 -3.08 1.56
N ARG A 12 -19.80 -4.22 2.07
CA ARG A 12 -19.33 -4.31 3.46
C ARG A 12 -18.06 -3.50 3.68
N LEU A 13 -17.15 -3.47 2.70
CA LEU A 13 -15.93 -2.67 2.77
C LEU A 13 -16.26 -1.18 2.85
N HIS A 14 -17.17 -0.68 2.01
CA HIS A 14 -17.63 0.71 2.05
C HIS A 14 -18.13 1.10 3.44
N THR A 15 -19.03 0.32 4.02
CA THR A 15 -19.58 0.59 5.34
C THR A 15 -18.49 0.63 6.44
N GLN A 16 -17.56 -0.33 6.40
CA GLN A 16 -16.53 -0.43 7.46
C GLN A 16 -15.37 0.57 7.27
N VAL A 17 -15.11 1.04 6.05
CA VAL A 17 -14.11 2.09 5.82
C VAL A 17 -14.47 3.38 6.52
N ASN A 18 -15.75 3.78 6.51
CA ASN A 18 -16.19 4.96 7.23
C ASN A 18 -16.04 4.82 8.76
N GLU A 19 -16.43 3.67 9.33
CA GLU A 19 -16.24 3.41 10.76
C GLU A 19 -14.75 3.48 11.16
N PHE A 20 -13.90 2.92 10.34
CA PHE A 20 -12.47 2.88 10.58
C PHE A 20 -11.80 4.26 10.47
N VAL A 21 -12.26 5.12 9.57
CA VAL A 21 -11.72 6.47 9.38
C VAL A 21 -12.27 7.43 10.44
N ASP A 22 -13.56 7.32 10.81
CA ASP A 22 -14.17 8.11 11.89
C ASP A 22 -13.51 7.87 13.25
N GLU A 23 -13.00 6.67 13.50
CA GLU A 23 -12.26 6.32 14.72
C GLU A 23 -10.83 6.90 14.78
N GLY A 24 -10.39 7.68 13.80
CA GLY A 24 -9.05 8.27 13.75
C GLY A 24 -7.92 7.26 13.53
N ARG A 25 -8.24 6.06 13.02
CA ARG A 25 -7.26 4.97 12.77
C ARG A 25 -6.58 5.06 11.41
N TYR A 26 -6.73 6.17 10.70
CA TYR A 26 -6.14 6.31 9.37
C TYR A 26 -4.60 6.20 9.38
N GLN A 27 -3.95 6.85 10.34
CA GLN A 27 -2.50 6.73 10.49
C GLN A 27 -2.04 5.31 10.82
N ASP A 28 -2.80 4.59 11.67
CA ASP A 28 -2.51 3.18 11.96
C ASP A 28 -2.70 2.30 10.73
N TYR A 29 -3.69 2.62 9.89
CA TYR A 29 -3.87 1.97 8.59
C TYR A 29 -2.69 2.25 7.66
N LEU A 30 -2.19 3.48 7.57
CA LEU A 30 -1.02 3.80 6.74
C LEU A 30 0.23 3.03 7.19
N LYS A 31 0.46 2.90 8.50
CA LYS A 31 1.53 2.04 9.05
C LYS A 31 1.32 0.56 8.72
N PHE A 32 0.07 0.14 8.72
CA PHE A 32 -0.29 -1.25 8.40
C PHE A 32 -0.01 -1.60 6.95
N ILE A 33 -0.37 -0.72 5.99
CA ILE A 33 -0.22 -1.00 4.56
C ILE A 33 1.25 -1.10 4.12
N ASN A 34 2.20 -0.55 4.87
CA ASN A 34 3.63 -0.71 4.62
C ASN A 34 4.04 -2.19 4.56
N LYS A 35 3.45 -3.04 5.38
CA LYS A 35 3.71 -4.49 5.38
C LYS A 35 3.15 -5.18 4.14
N PHE A 36 2.22 -4.56 3.44
CA PHE A 36 1.47 -5.10 2.32
C PHE A 36 1.50 -4.22 1.08
N TRP A 37 2.48 -3.32 0.98
CA TRP A 37 2.61 -2.32 -0.08
C TRP A 37 2.54 -2.90 -1.51
N ASN A 38 2.98 -4.15 -1.70
CA ASN A 38 2.94 -4.85 -2.98
C ASN A 38 1.54 -5.39 -3.36
N ARG A 39 0.53 -5.24 -2.51
CA ARG A 39 -0.85 -5.63 -2.78
C ARG A 39 -1.66 -4.42 -3.27
N SER A 40 -2.77 -4.69 -3.96
CA SER A 40 -3.71 -3.63 -4.30
C SER A 40 -4.34 -3.02 -3.04
N ALA A 41 -4.70 -1.74 -3.09
CA ALA A 41 -5.35 -1.02 -2.00
C ALA A 41 -6.56 -1.77 -1.43
N PHE A 42 -7.40 -2.31 -2.31
CA PHE A 42 -8.56 -3.10 -1.93
C PHE A 42 -8.19 -4.33 -1.10
N ASN A 43 -7.14 -5.05 -1.52
CA ASN A 43 -6.65 -6.21 -0.78
C ASN A 43 -5.97 -5.82 0.55
N GLN A 44 -5.30 -4.68 0.62
CA GLN A 44 -4.76 -4.11 1.85
C GLN A 44 -5.88 -3.80 2.86
N LEU A 45 -6.93 -3.13 2.41
CA LEU A 45 -8.13 -2.86 3.22
C LEU A 45 -8.76 -4.15 3.74
N LEU A 46 -8.95 -5.15 2.88
CA LEU A 46 -9.49 -6.44 3.31
C LEU A 46 -8.63 -7.10 4.39
N ILE A 47 -7.29 -7.06 4.27
CA ILE A 47 -6.43 -7.62 5.30
C ILE A 47 -6.62 -6.86 6.62
N TYR A 48 -6.58 -5.53 6.58
CA TYR A 48 -6.73 -4.68 7.76
C TYR A 48 -8.06 -4.93 8.48
N MET A 49 -9.16 -4.97 7.74
CA MET A 49 -10.50 -5.16 8.29
C MET A 49 -10.71 -6.53 8.92
N TYR A 50 -10.15 -7.58 8.32
CA TYR A 50 -10.31 -8.93 8.85
C TYR A 50 -9.29 -9.27 9.94
N LYS A 51 -8.10 -8.65 9.90
CA LYS A 51 -7.02 -8.90 10.85
C LYS A 51 -6.03 -7.72 10.86
N ASP A 52 -6.34 -6.69 11.61
CA ASP A 52 -5.56 -5.45 11.77
C ASP A 52 -4.13 -5.67 12.29
N LYS A 53 -3.87 -6.81 12.96
CA LYS A 53 -2.56 -7.23 13.45
C LYS A 53 -1.84 -8.22 12.54
N ALA A 54 -2.34 -8.43 11.32
CA ALA A 54 -1.66 -9.30 10.36
C ALA A 54 -0.26 -8.76 10.07
N SER A 55 0.69 -9.68 9.90
CA SER A 55 2.08 -9.34 9.58
C SER A 55 2.54 -9.92 8.25
N TYR A 56 2.08 -11.10 7.88
CA TYR A 56 2.42 -11.76 6.64
C TYR A 56 1.31 -12.72 6.19
N VAL A 57 0.73 -12.49 5.01
CA VAL A 57 -0.42 -13.27 4.55
C VAL A 57 -0.15 -13.97 3.23
N MET A 58 -0.55 -15.25 3.17
CA MET A 58 -0.46 -16.08 1.96
C MET A 58 -1.63 -17.04 1.83
N GLY A 59 -1.84 -17.52 0.60
CA GLY A 59 -2.77 -18.61 0.32
C GLY A 59 -2.30 -19.93 0.96
N TYR A 60 -3.26 -20.84 1.23
CA TYR A 60 -3.00 -22.13 1.88
C TYR A 60 -1.84 -22.90 1.22
N LYS A 61 -1.88 -23.08 -0.11
CA LYS A 61 -0.83 -23.80 -0.85
C LYS A 61 0.52 -23.08 -0.79
N GLN A 62 0.52 -21.75 -0.86
CA GLN A 62 1.76 -20.98 -0.81
C GLN A 62 2.48 -21.13 0.54
N TRP A 63 1.73 -21.23 1.64
CA TRP A 63 2.30 -21.53 2.96
C TRP A 63 3.03 -22.86 2.96
N ILE A 64 2.42 -23.91 2.38
CA ILE A 64 3.01 -25.26 2.31
C ILE A 64 4.24 -25.26 1.41
N ASP A 65 4.10 -24.79 0.16
CA ASP A 65 5.11 -24.96 -0.88
C ASP A 65 6.34 -24.06 -0.66
N LYS A 66 6.11 -22.83 -0.19
CA LYS A 66 7.19 -21.83 -0.05
C LYS A 66 7.85 -21.87 1.33
N PHE A 67 7.10 -22.11 2.40
CA PHE A 67 7.59 -21.91 3.76
C PHE A 67 7.52 -23.17 4.65
N ASN A 68 7.06 -24.30 4.13
CA ASN A 68 6.86 -25.52 4.91
C ASN A 68 5.98 -25.27 6.14
N ARG A 69 4.96 -24.44 5.98
CA ARG A 69 3.98 -24.09 7.02
C ARG A 69 2.58 -24.45 6.58
N ILE A 70 1.70 -24.71 7.53
CA ILE A 70 0.31 -25.06 7.26
C ILE A 70 -0.63 -24.24 8.16
N PRO A 71 -1.69 -23.62 7.62
CA PRO A 71 -2.73 -23.01 8.43
C PRO A 71 -3.38 -24.02 9.38
N VAL A 72 -3.49 -23.65 10.66
CA VAL A 72 -4.07 -24.51 11.69
C VAL A 72 -5.59 -24.65 11.54
N ALA A 73 -6.16 -25.75 12.04
CA ALA A 73 -7.61 -25.89 12.15
C ALA A 73 -8.17 -25.20 13.41
N CYS A 74 -7.33 -24.99 14.42
CA CYS A 74 -7.71 -24.33 15.67
C CYS A 74 -6.58 -23.41 16.15
N ILE A 75 -6.87 -22.11 16.33
CA ILE A 75 -5.88 -21.14 16.80
C ILE A 75 -5.60 -21.23 18.31
N VAL A 76 -6.43 -21.93 19.07
CA VAL A 76 -6.27 -22.09 20.53
C VAL A 76 -5.27 -23.20 20.86
N CYS A 77 -5.51 -24.42 20.38
CA CYS A 77 -4.63 -25.58 20.63
C CYS A 77 -3.62 -25.84 19.51
N ARG A 78 -3.64 -25.01 18.45
CA ARG A 78 -2.73 -25.12 17.30
C ARG A 78 -2.88 -26.42 16.49
N ALA A 79 -3.96 -27.18 16.69
CA ALA A 79 -4.22 -28.41 15.94
C ALA A 79 -4.32 -28.10 14.42
N ILE A 80 -3.59 -28.88 13.61
CA ILE A 80 -3.58 -28.77 12.14
C ILE A 80 -4.86 -29.33 11.52
N ALA A 81 -5.39 -30.41 12.09
CA ALA A 81 -6.65 -30.99 11.63
C ALA A 81 -7.76 -30.84 12.69
N VAL A 82 -8.99 -30.67 12.23
CA VAL A 82 -10.17 -30.51 13.11
C VAL A 82 -10.33 -31.70 14.08
N LYS A 83 -10.04 -32.92 13.61
CA LYS A 83 -10.13 -34.14 14.41
C LYS A 83 -9.14 -34.17 15.57
N ASP A 84 -8.05 -33.44 15.49
CA ASP A 84 -6.98 -33.40 16.50
C ASP A 84 -7.19 -32.25 17.51
N CYS A 85 -8.27 -31.50 17.36
CA CYS A 85 -8.60 -30.39 18.25
C CYS A 85 -9.37 -30.91 19.49
N ASN A 86 -8.79 -30.72 20.66
CA ASN A 86 -9.38 -31.10 21.95
C ASN A 86 -9.95 -29.93 22.76
N CYS A 87 -10.15 -28.77 22.11
CA CYS A 87 -10.74 -27.60 22.75
C CYS A 87 -12.25 -27.78 22.95
N ASN A 88 -12.78 -27.32 24.08
CA ASN A 88 -14.23 -27.29 24.34
C ASN A 88 -14.93 -26.45 23.26
N GLU A 89 -14.27 -25.36 22.83
CA GLU A 89 -14.71 -24.50 21.73
C GLU A 89 -13.56 -24.29 20.75
N ARG A 90 -13.73 -24.82 19.54
CA ARG A 90 -12.74 -24.65 18.46
C ARG A 90 -12.84 -23.25 17.87
N LYS A 91 -11.74 -22.50 17.85
CA LYS A 91 -11.61 -21.23 17.14
C LYS A 91 -10.84 -21.43 15.83
N ALA A 92 -11.53 -21.28 14.71
CA ALA A 92 -10.92 -21.39 13.40
C ALA A 92 -10.01 -20.19 13.12
N PRO A 93 -8.97 -20.33 12.28
CA PRO A 93 -8.16 -19.20 11.80
C PRO A 93 -9.01 -18.24 10.96
N VAL A 94 -8.57 -16.99 10.93
CA VAL A 94 -9.23 -15.97 10.12
C VAL A 94 -8.94 -16.25 8.64
N ARG A 95 -10.00 -16.41 7.85
CA ARG A 95 -9.93 -16.50 6.39
C ARG A 95 -10.10 -15.10 5.81
N ILE A 96 -9.00 -14.50 5.42
CA ILE A 96 -8.99 -13.15 4.86
C ILE A 96 -9.30 -13.24 3.36
N PRO A 97 -10.43 -12.69 2.87
CA PRO A 97 -10.74 -12.70 1.45
C PRO A 97 -9.79 -11.78 0.69
N GLN A 98 -9.43 -12.18 -0.53
CA GLN A 98 -8.62 -11.38 -1.44
C GLN A 98 -9.18 -11.52 -2.85
N LEU A 99 -9.06 -10.47 -3.65
CA LEU A 99 -9.36 -10.48 -5.07
C LEU A 99 -8.08 -10.78 -5.85
N ALA A 100 -8.02 -11.97 -6.45
CA ALA A 100 -6.91 -12.37 -7.31
C ALA A 100 -7.28 -12.17 -8.78
N PRO A 101 -6.49 -11.42 -9.57
CA PRO A 101 -6.69 -11.33 -11.01
C PRO A 101 -6.38 -12.70 -11.64
N MET A 102 -7.24 -13.10 -12.55
CA MET A 102 -7.12 -14.32 -13.35
C MET A 102 -7.34 -13.98 -14.79
N THR A 103 -6.52 -14.52 -15.67
CA THR A 103 -6.70 -14.34 -17.12
C THR A 103 -7.23 -15.61 -17.77
N TYR A 104 -7.97 -15.45 -18.85
CA TYR A 104 -8.40 -16.54 -19.72
C TYR A 104 -8.44 -16.05 -21.16
N LYS A 105 -8.12 -16.96 -22.07
CA LYS A 105 -8.19 -16.69 -23.50
C LYS A 105 -9.62 -16.90 -24.01
N LYS A 106 -10.11 -15.96 -24.80
CA LYS A 106 -11.40 -16.04 -25.47
C LYS A 106 -11.24 -15.58 -26.92
N GLU A 107 -11.79 -16.33 -27.87
CA GLU A 107 -11.87 -15.87 -29.25
C GLU A 107 -12.86 -14.70 -29.37
N ASN A 108 -12.45 -13.64 -30.07
CA ASN A 108 -13.31 -12.52 -30.44
C ASN A 108 -14.14 -12.89 -31.68
N GLU A 109 -15.02 -11.97 -32.14
CA GLU A 109 -15.88 -12.18 -33.29
C GLU A 109 -15.10 -12.32 -34.62
N LEU A 110 -13.83 -11.99 -34.64
CA LEU A 110 -12.93 -12.10 -35.80
C LEU A 110 -12.11 -13.39 -35.79
N GLY A 111 -12.27 -14.25 -34.75
CA GLY A 111 -11.51 -15.49 -34.60
C GLY A 111 -10.11 -15.29 -34.02
N GLU A 112 -9.80 -14.13 -33.46
CA GLU A 112 -8.53 -13.83 -32.81
C GLU A 112 -8.61 -14.12 -31.31
N GLU A 113 -7.53 -14.69 -30.73
CA GLU A 113 -7.47 -14.92 -29.29
C GLU A 113 -7.26 -13.60 -28.54
N GLU A 114 -8.22 -13.21 -27.71
CA GLU A 114 -8.11 -12.12 -26.74
C GLU A 114 -7.90 -12.66 -25.34
N GLU A 115 -6.95 -12.09 -24.59
CA GLU A 115 -6.79 -12.36 -23.18
C GLU A 115 -7.74 -11.47 -22.36
N LYS A 116 -8.66 -12.09 -21.63
CA LYS A 116 -9.62 -11.39 -20.76
C LYS A 116 -9.29 -11.65 -19.29
N MET A 117 -9.36 -10.59 -18.49
CA MET A 117 -9.14 -10.63 -17.06
C MET A 117 -10.47 -10.70 -16.29
N PHE A 118 -10.48 -11.48 -15.22
CA PHE A 118 -11.55 -11.48 -14.22
C PHE A 118 -10.96 -11.63 -12.83
N PHE A 119 -11.70 -11.22 -11.81
CA PHE A 119 -11.28 -11.39 -10.42
C PHE A 119 -11.92 -12.62 -9.82
N ARG A 120 -11.13 -13.36 -9.05
CA ARG A 120 -11.57 -14.52 -8.29
C ARG A 120 -11.34 -14.30 -6.81
N ASP A 121 -12.35 -14.65 -6.00
CA ASP A 121 -12.20 -14.71 -4.55
C ASP A 121 -11.23 -15.83 -4.18
N VAL A 122 -10.19 -15.48 -3.46
CA VAL A 122 -9.26 -16.42 -2.82
C VAL A 122 -9.16 -16.06 -1.34
N TYR A 123 -8.69 -17.02 -0.53
CA TYR A 123 -8.48 -16.77 0.88
C TYR A 123 -7.01 -16.88 1.22
N VAL A 124 -6.54 -15.94 2.05
CA VAL A 124 -5.21 -15.95 2.63
C VAL A 124 -5.30 -16.11 4.14
N PHE A 125 -4.20 -16.55 4.74
CA PHE A 125 -4.04 -16.74 6.17
C PHE A 125 -2.79 -15.99 6.62
N ASP A 126 -2.87 -15.36 7.78
CA ASP A 126 -1.71 -14.74 8.40
C ASP A 126 -0.77 -15.79 9.00
N ILE A 127 0.53 -15.48 9.05
CA ILE A 127 1.54 -16.37 9.63
C ILE A 127 1.20 -16.81 11.05
N SER A 128 0.59 -15.93 11.85
CA SER A 128 0.20 -16.23 13.24
C SER A 128 -0.85 -17.36 13.32
N ASP A 129 -1.54 -17.66 12.23
CA ASP A 129 -2.51 -18.74 12.10
C ASP A 129 -1.92 -20.00 11.46
N THR A 130 -0.60 -20.11 11.34
CA THR A 130 0.08 -21.25 10.73
C THR A 130 1.04 -21.93 11.68
N GLU A 131 1.34 -23.21 11.44
CA GLU A 131 2.38 -23.98 12.12
C GLU A 131 3.39 -24.55 11.12
N PRO A 132 4.66 -24.72 11.52
CA PRO A 132 5.61 -25.51 10.76
C PRO A 132 5.09 -26.92 10.50
N ILE A 133 5.37 -27.45 9.31
CA ILE A 133 5.10 -28.85 9.01
C ILE A 133 6.18 -29.70 9.69
N ALA A 134 5.75 -30.69 10.49
CA ALA A 134 6.66 -31.60 11.19
C ALA A 134 7.66 -32.24 10.20
N ASP A 135 8.89 -32.42 10.66
CA ASP A 135 10.00 -33.04 9.92
C ASP A 135 10.48 -32.28 8.67
N LEU A 136 9.96 -31.08 8.41
CA LEU A 136 10.47 -30.20 7.35
C LEU A 136 11.24 -29.00 7.95
N PRO A 137 12.37 -28.58 7.31
CA PRO A 137 13.08 -27.39 7.77
C PRO A 137 12.16 -26.16 7.65
N VAL A 138 12.08 -25.38 8.71
CA VAL A 138 11.38 -24.09 8.67
C VAL A 138 12.17 -23.17 7.76
N LYS A 139 11.55 -22.73 6.67
CA LYS A 139 12.14 -21.70 5.82
C LYS A 139 11.86 -20.35 6.46
N GLU A 140 12.91 -19.58 6.65
CA GLU A 140 12.78 -18.21 7.12
C GLU A 140 11.91 -17.41 6.15
N ILE A 141 11.00 -16.64 6.71
CA ILE A 141 10.29 -15.63 5.97
C ILE A 141 11.26 -14.46 5.90
N VAL A 142 12.11 -14.50 4.89
CA VAL A 142 12.86 -13.32 4.50
C VAL A 142 11.79 -12.28 4.20
N SER A 143 11.75 -11.24 5.00
CA SER A 143 10.88 -10.10 4.77
C SER A 143 11.04 -9.72 3.29
N LEU A 144 9.95 -9.64 2.54
CA LEU A 144 9.99 -9.05 1.20
C LEU A 144 10.45 -7.58 1.25
N LEU A 145 10.57 -7.07 2.45
CA LEU A 145 11.13 -5.82 2.87
C LEU A 145 12.56 -6.03 3.42
N GLU A 146 13.44 -6.71 2.70
CA GLU A 146 14.87 -6.42 2.86
C GLU A 146 15.16 -5.05 2.23
N TRP A 147 14.48 -4.04 2.76
CA TRP A 147 15.06 -2.73 2.75
C TRP A 147 16.19 -2.79 3.77
N VAL A 148 17.40 -2.79 3.29
CA VAL A 148 18.58 -2.42 4.08
C VAL A 148 18.20 -1.09 4.73
N ASP A 149 18.41 -0.95 6.04
CA ASP A 149 18.22 0.33 6.73
C ASP A 149 18.81 1.45 5.86
N VAL A 150 17.93 2.18 5.16
CA VAL A 150 18.35 3.27 4.29
C VAL A 150 18.51 4.47 5.20
N GLU A 151 19.74 4.87 5.39
CA GLU A 151 19.98 6.14 6.08
C GLU A 151 19.35 7.26 5.25
N ILE A 152 18.60 8.14 5.90
CA ILE A 152 17.89 9.26 5.20
C ILE A 152 18.86 10.17 4.44
N GLU A 153 20.14 10.15 4.82
CA GLU A 153 21.24 10.87 4.19
C GLU A 153 21.92 10.08 3.05
N ASP A 154 21.38 8.89 2.69
CA ASP A 154 21.93 8.11 1.58
C ASP A 154 21.77 8.88 0.27
N ILE A 155 22.90 9.30 -0.30
CA ILE A 155 22.95 9.98 -1.59
C ILE A 155 22.35 9.15 -2.72
N ASN A 156 22.34 7.82 -2.59
CA ASN A 156 21.75 6.92 -3.58
C ASN A 156 20.22 7.03 -3.56
N LEU A 157 19.59 7.19 -2.38
CA LEU A 157 18.15 7.39 -2.27
C LEU A 157 17.75 8.69 -2.98
N GLU A 158 18.43 9.79 -2.69
CA GLU A 158 18.17 11.07 -3.32
C GLU A 158 18.31 11.01 -4.84
N ASN A 159 19.42 10.45 -5.32
CA ASN A 159 19.68 10.32 -6.76
C ASN A 159 18.58 9.50 -7.45
N LYS A 160 18.10 8.42 -6.84
CA LYS A 160 16.98 7.61 -7.38
C LYS A 160 15.67 8.38 -7.40
N LEU A 161 15.37 9.17 -6.36
CA LEU A 161 14.19 10.01 -6.32
C LEU A 161 14.23 11.10 -7.40
N ILE A 162 15.40 11.73 -7.59
CA ILE A 162 15.60 12.72 -8.67
C ILE A 162 15.49 12.06 -10.05
N ALA A 163 16.05 10.86 -10.22
CA ALA A 163 15.91 10.09 -11.46
C ALA A 163 14.44 9.79 -11.77
N LEU A 164 13.64 9.41 -10.75
CA LEU A 164 12.19 9.21 -10.91
C LEU A 164 11.50 10.46 -11.41
N ILE A 165 11.82 11.64 -10.85
CA ILE A 165 11.27 12.93 -11.29
C ILE A 165 11.58 13.17 -12.76
N ASN A 166 12.85 12.99 -13.15
CA ASN A 166 13.30 13.20 -14.52
C ASN A 166 12.66 12.21 -15.50
N ASP A 167 12.50 10.94 -15.12
CA ASP A 167 11.84 9.91 -15.94
C ASP A 167 10.36 10.21 -16.17
N LYS A 168 9.73 10.98 -15.27
CA LYS A 168 8.37 11.49 -15.43
C LYS A 168 8.29 12.77 -16.25
N GLY A 169 9.42 13.27 -16.75
CA GLY A 169 9.52 14.46 -17.59
C GLY A 169 9.39 15.76 -16.81
N PHE A 170 9.74 15.73 -15.52
CA PHE A 170 9.88 16.93 -14.68
C PHE A 170 11.36 17.21 -14.44
N ASP A 171 11.72 18.49 -14.38
CA ASP A 171 13.02 18.93 -13.94
C ASP A 171 13.05 19.08 -12.42
N PHE A 172 14.20 18.77 -11.80
CA PHE A 172 14.41 18.93 -10.36
C PHE A 172 15.48 19.98 -10.09
N LYS A 173 15.24 20.85 -9.10
CA LYS A 173 16.27 21.76 -8.59
C LYS A 173 16.12 22.06 -7.10
N TYR A 174 17.27 22.38 -6.49
CA TYR A 174 17.32 23.07 -5.22
C TYR A 174 17.36 24.58 -5.46
N ASP A 175 16.53 25.34 -4.73
CA ASP A 175 16.47 26.78 -4.83
C ASP A 175 16.09 27.42 -3.49
N ASP A 176 16.27 28.71 -3.37
CA ASP A 176 15.74 29.49 -2.25
C ASP A 176 14.24 29.67 -2.46
N THR A 177 13.43 29.17 -1.51
CA THR A 177 11.97 29.35 -1.58
C THR A 177 11.52 30.77 -1.22
N GLY A 178 12.39 31.59 -0.69
CA GLY A 178 12.05 32.93 -0.16
C GLY A 178 11.07 32.90 1.02
N SER A 179 10.91 31.73 1.68
CA SER A 179 9.97 31.53 2.76
C SER A 179 10.51 30.57 3.82
N ASP A 180 10.39 30.94 5.08
CA ASP A 180 10.78 30.08 6.21
C ASP A 180 9.84 28.87 6.40
N THR A 181 8.67 28.90 5.79
CA THR A 181 7.65 27.84 5.96
C THR A 181 7.46 26.96 4.75
N LEU A 182 7.87 27.41 3.55
CA LEU A 182 7.75 26.65 2.31
C LEU A 182 8.99 25.77 2.10
N ASN A 183 8.82 24.47 2.10
CA ASN A 183 9.91 23.52 1.92
C ASN A 183 10.14 23.15 0.45
N GLY A 184 9.11 23.23 -0.41
CA GLY A 184 9.17 22.91 -1.83
C GLY A 184 7.83 23.16 -2.51
N TRP A 185 7.79 22.95 -3.82
CA TRP A 185 6.56 22.96 -4.62
C TRP A 185 6.73 22.19 -5.93
N THR A 186 5.61 21.72 -6.47
CA THR A 186 5.50 21.15 -7.82
C THR A 186 4.82 22.15 -8.77
N ASP A 187 5.51 22.54 -9.84
CA ASP A 187 4.96 23.38 -10.93
C ASP A 187 4.62 22.50 -12.13
N TYR A 188 3.36 22.19 -12.31
CA TYR A 188 2.89 21.32 -13.41
C TYR A 188 2.97 22.01 -14.78
N ALA A 189 2.87 23.35 -14.84
CA ALA A 189 2.93 24.09 -16.09
C ALA A 189 4.35 24.10 -16.65
N ARG A 190 5.35 24.25 -15.78
CA ARG A 190 6.76 24.20 -16.13
C ARG A 190 7.34 22.80 -16.08
N LYS A 191 6.61 21.85 -15.51
CA LYS A 191 7.10 20.51 -15.18
C LYS A 191 8.38 20.57 -14.35
N GLU A 192 8.32 21.24 -13.23
CA GLU A 192 9.47 21.47 -12.36
C GLU A 192 9.09 21.15 -10.91
N ILE A 193 9.98 20.46 -10.20
CA ILE A 193 9.93 20.29 -8.75
C ILE A 193 11.08 21.08 -8.14
N VAL A 194 10.75 21.94 -7.19
CA VAL A 194 11.70 22.77 -6.46
C VAL A 194 11.68 22.41 -4.99
N VAL A 195 12.85 22.22 -4.39
CA VAL A 195 13.01 21.95 -2.97
C VAL A 195 13.95 22.99 -2.36
N SER A 196 13.63 23.45 -1.15
CA SER A 196 14.43 24.44 -0.45
C SER A 196 15.86 23.95 -0.21
N ASN A 197 16.84 24.78 -0.58
CA ASN A 197 18.27 24.48 -0.41
C ASN A 197 18.78 24.74 1.02
N ASP A 198 18.02 25.44 1.87
CA ASP A 198 18.38 25.86 3.22
C ASP A 198 17.86 24.94 4.33
N ARG A 199 17.18 23.82 3.97
CA ARG A 199 16.68 22.84 4.92
C ARG A 199 17.68 21.73 5.21
N PRO A 200 17.64 21.11 6.40
CA PRO A 200 18.41 19.91 6.70
C PRO A 200 18.12 18.80 5.66
N LYS A 201 19.12 17.98 5.35
CA LYS A 201 19.03 16.93 4.34
C LYS A 201 17.83 16.00 4.53
N ALA A 202 17.57 15.59 5.78
CA ALA A 202 16.41 14.80 6.12
C ALA A 202 15.08 15.45 5.70
N GLN A 203 14.95 16.77 5.92
CA GLN A 203 13.76 17.52 5.51
C GLN A 203 13.68 17.65 3.98
N GLN A 204 14.82 17.83 3.30
CA GLN A 204 14.87 17.87 1.84
C GLN A 204 14.36 16.55 1.24
N ILE A 205 14.83 15.39 1.72
CA ILE A 205 14.37 14.08 1.25
C ILE A 205 12.86 13.89 1.50
N LYS A 206 12.37 14.26 2.68
CA LYS A 206 10.94 14.23 3.00
C LYS A 206 10.14 15.08 2.01
N THR A 207 10.62 16.29 1.71
CA THR A 207 9.98 17.19 0.75
C THR A 207 10.02 16.62 -0.66
N ILE A 208 11.13 16.04 -1.11
CA ILE A 208 11.22 15.40 -2.45
C ILE A 208 10.15 14.33 -2.59
N VAL A 209 9.99 13.43 -1.60
CA VAL A 209 8.98 12.36 -1.67
C VAL A 209 7.56 12.94 -1.66
N HIS A 210 7.30 14.00 -0.89
CA HIS A 210 6.02 14.70 -0.86
C HIS A 210 5.68 15.32 -2.23
N GLU A 211 6.63 16.03 -2.86
CA GLU A 211 6.43 16.62 -4.19
C GLU A 211 6.29 15.56 -5.29
N ILE A 212 6.98 14.43 -5.18
CA ILE A 212 6.73 13.26 -6.03
C ILE A 212 5.30 12.75 -5.83
N GLY A 213 4.80 12.75 -4.60
CA GLY A 213 3.41 12.42 -4.29
C GLY A 213 2.43 13.30 -5.07
N HIS A 214 2.63 14.62 -5.04
CA HIS A 214 1.85 15.56 -5.86
C HIS A 214 1.99 15.25 -7.35
N MET A 215 3.21 15.13 -7.85
CA MET A 215 3.50 14.88 -9.27
C MET A 215 2.78 13.64 -9.82
N LEU A 216 2.71 12.57 -9.03
CA LEU A 216 2.13 11.29 -9.45
C LEU A 216 0.61 11.20 -9.24
N ALA A 217 0.10 11.84 -8.19
CA ALA A 217 -1.29 11.72 -7.79
C ALA A 217 -2.22 12.77 -8.42
N HIS A 218 -1.71 13.96 -8.72
CA HIS A 218 -2.53 15.11 -9.07
C HIS A 218 -2.22 15.65 -10.47
N ASP A 219 -2.90 15.12 -11.48
CA ASP A 219 -2.76 15.62 -12.86
C ASP A 219 -3.73 16.80 -13.11
N ILE A 220 -3.21 18.02 -13.04
CA ILE A 220 -4.00 19.24 -13.26
C ILE A 220 -4.63 19.34 -14.66
N THR A 221 -4.32 18.42 -15.58
CA THR A 221 -4.97 18.36 -16.89
C THR A 221 -6.30 17.65 -16.83
N THR A 222 -6.59 16.89 -15.78
CA THR A 222 -7.88 16.23 -15.55
C THR A 222 -8.85 17.17 -14.83
N LEU A 223 -10.12 17.14 -15.22
CA LEU A 223 -11.15 17.95 -14.58
C LEU A 223 -11.34 17.57 -13.10
N GLY A 224 -11.22 16.27 -12.78
CA GLY A 224 -11.34 15.77 -11.42
C GLY A 224 -10.29 16.35 -10.49
N ASP A 225 -9.02 16.31 -10.90
CA ASP A 225 -7.90 16.85 -10.12
C ASP A 225 -7.93 18.38 -10.03
N MET A 226 -8.42 19.06 -11.06
CA MET A 226 -8.60 20.51 -11.00
C MET A 226 -9.63 20.93 -9.95
N LEU A 227 -10.70 20.15 -9.79
CA LEU A 227 -11.81 20.44 -8.88
C LEU A 227 -11.58 19.89 -7.46
N ALA A 228 -10.66 18.95 -7.27
CA ALA A 228 -10.38 18.38 -5.96
C ALA A 228 -9.86 19.44 -4.97
N PRO A 229 -10.37 19.49 -3.73
CA PRO A 229 -9.91 20.43 -2.71
C PRO A 229 -8.39 20.35 -2.51
N ARG A 230 -7.75 21.50 -2.30
CA ARG A 230 -6.30 21.54 -2.08
C ARG A 230 -5.91 20.69 -0.88
N GLU A 231 -6.69 20.77 0.18
CA GLU A 231 -6.48 20.05 1.42
C GLU A 231 -6.48 18.52 1.22
N LEU A 232 -7.34 18.01 0.34
CA LEU A 232 -7.35 16.59 -0.02
C LEU A 232 -6.05 16.20 -0.74
N LYS A 233 -5.60 17.03 -1.67
CA LYS A 233 -4.34 16.80 -2.41
C LYS A 233 -3.14 16.79 -1.48
N GLU A 234 -3.08 17.72 -0.54
CA GLU A 234 -2.01 17.76 0.48
C GLU A 234 -2.07 16.51 1.37
N CYS A 235 -3.26 16.08 1.79
CA CYS A 235 -3.42 14.87 2.60
C CYS A 235 -2.98 13.61 1.85
N GLU A 236 -3.30 13.49 0.57
CA GLU A 236 -2.87 12.36 -0.27
C GLU A 236 -1.35 12.36 -0.47
N ALA A 237 -0.75 13.50 -0.80
CA ALA A 237 0.70 13.61 -0.98
C ALA A 237 1.46 13.32 0.32
N GLU A 238 0.97 13.83 1.46
CA GLU A 238 1.53 13.55 2.78
C GLU A 238 1.41 12.05 3.14
N SER A 239 0.25 11.43 2.83
CA SER A 239 0.04 9.99 3.06
C SER A 239 0.97 9.14 2.20
N ILE A 240 1.18 9.50 0.92
CA ILE A 240 2.13 8.82 0.03
C ILE A 240 3.54 8.92 0.61
N ALA A 241 3.96 10.13 0.99
CA ALA A 241 5.28 10.36 1.58
C ALA A 241 5.47 9.56 2.88
N PHE A 242 4.45 9.55 3.74
CA PHE A 242 4.46 8.76 4.97
C PHE A 242 4.67 7.27 4.68
N VAL A 243 3.87 6.67 3.80
CA VAL A 243 3.97 5.24 3.46
C VAL A 243 5.34 4.89 2.88
N VAL A 244 5.85 5.70 1.95
CA VAL A 244 7.15 5.46 1.34
C VAL A 244 8.27 5.54 2.37
N LEU A 245 8.33 6.61 3.15
CA LEU A 245 9.40 6.84 4.11
C LEU A 245 9.38 5.83 5.27
N ASP A 246 8.20 5.52 5.81
CA ASP A 246 8.05 4.50 6.85
C ASP A 246 8.44 3.10 6.34
N THR A 247 8.11 2.77 5.08
CA THR A 247 8.55 1.52 4.45
C THR A 247 10.08 1.45 4.32
N LEU A 248 10.75 2.58 4.07
CA LEU A 248 12.20 2.69 4.00
C LEU A 248 12.87 2.72 5.38
N GLY A 249 12.12 2.62 6.47
CA GLY A 249 12.65 2.70 7.83
C GLY A 249 13.02 4.12 8.29
N ILE A 250 12.61 5.15 7.56
CA ILE A 250 12.89 6.55 7.87
C ILE A 250 11.86 7.04 8.89
N ASP A 251 12.33 7.74 9.93
CA ASP A 251 11.46 8.26 10.99
C ASP A 251 10.39 9.22 10.47
N THR A 252 9.15 8.81 10.60
CA THR A 252 7.95 9.57 10.21
C THR A 252 7.19 10.14 11.41
N SER A 253 7.75 10.09 12.60
CA SER A 253 7.08 10.54 13.84
C SER A 253 6.66 12.00 13.83
N SER A 254 7.33 12.85 13.03
CA SER A 254 7.00 14.28 12.83
C SER A 254 5.91 14.51 11.79
N TYR A 255 5.43 13.47 11.08
CA TYR A 255 4.36 13.63 10.11
C TYR A 255 3.01 13.73 10.82
N SER A 256 2.31 14.80 10.53
CA SER A 256 0.90 14.98 10.89
C SER A 256 0.06 14.67 9.65
N VAL A 257 -0.14 13.37 9.38
CA VAL A 257 -0.99 12.99 8.25
C VAL A 257 -2.39 13.47 8.49
N GLY A 258 -2.88 14.33 7.62
CA GLY A 258 -4.24 14.84 7.70
C GLY A 258 -5.28 13.71 7.56
N TYR A 259 -6.45 13.97 8.08
CA TYR A 259 -7.56 13.02 8.09
C TYR A 259 -8.36 13.07 6.79
N VAL A 260 -8.18 12.10 5.90
CA VAL A 260 -8.78 12.08 4.55
C VAL A 260 -10.31 12.19 4.59
N ALA A 261 -10.98 11.51 5.52
CA ALA A 261 -12.44 11.54 5.59
C ALA A 261 -13.01 12.93 5.92
N GLY A 262 -12.26 13.78 6.65
CA GLY A 262 -12.67 15.16 6.89
C GLY A 262 -12.77 15.99 5.60
N TRP A 263 -12.01 15.63 4.56
CA TRP A 263 -11.98 16.33 3.29
C TRP A 263 -12.86 15.73 2.21
N THR A 264 -13.25 14.47 2.36
CA THR A 264 -14.18 13.78 1.45
C THR A 264 -15.65 14.06 1.82
N ASN A 265 -15.93 14.87 2.84
CA ASN A 265 -17.28 15.10 3.37
C ASN A 265 -18.03 13.79 3.71
N ASN A 266 -17.31 12.74 4.10
CA ASN A 266 -17.84 11.40 4.34
C ASN A 266 -18.46 10.74 3.08
N GLU A 267 -18.08 11.16 1.88
CA GLU A 267 -18.42 10.46 0.66
C GLU A 267 -17.53 9.21 0.54
N GLU A 268 -18.13 8.03 0.71
CA GLU A 268 -17.43 6.73 0.77
C GLU A 268 -16.58 6.47 -0.47
N ASP A 269 -17.10 6.79 -1.66
CA ASP A 269 -16.40 6.58 -2.92
C ASP A 269 -15.13 7.43 -3.00
N LEU A 270 -15.19 8.71 -2.61
CA LEU A 270 -14.02 9.60 -2.60
C LEU A 270 -12.95 9.13 -1.61
N LEU A 271 -13.36 8.60 -0.45
CA LEU A 271 -12.43 8.06 0.53
C LEU A 271 -11.69 6.83 -0.02
N ILE A 272 -12.42 5.91 -0.66
CA ILE A 272 -11.83 4.72 -1.26
C ILE A 272 -10.91 5.11 -2.42
N ASP A 273 -11.29 6.07 -3.25
CA ASP A 273 -10.47 6.58 -4.35
C ASP A 273 -9.17 7.22 -3.84
N SER A 274 -9.24 7.99 -2.75
CA SER A 274 -8.06 8.56 -2.09
C SER A 274 -7.13 7.47 -1.54
N ILE A 275 -7.66 6.47 -0.84
CA ILE A 275 -6.88 5.31 -0.37
C ILE A 275 -6.23 4.56 -1.54
N GLN A 276 -6.93 4.41 -2.67
CA GLN A 276 -6.37 3.80 -3.88
C GLN A 276 -5.24 4.65 -4.48
N THR A 277 -5.43 5.97 -4.53
CA THR A 277 -4.43 6.94 -4.99
C THR A 277 -3.16 6.84 -4.16
N VAL A 278 -3.28 6.86 -2.84
CA VAL A 278 -2.14 6.73 -1.91
C VAL A 278 -1.43 5.39 -2.12
N SER A 279 -2.16 4.28 -2.06
CA SER A 279 -1.56 2.94 -2.17
C SER A 279 -0.90 2.70 -3.53
N LYS A 280 -1.52 3.15 -4.61
CA LYS A 280 -0.99 3.00 -5.97
C LYS A 280 0.32 3.77 -6.16
N ASN A 281 0.35 5.03 -5.72
CA ASN A 281 1.50 5.89 -5.94
C ASN A 281 2.66 5.57 -4.98
N ALA A 282 2.38 5.24 -3.72
CA ALA A 282 3.40 4.74 -2.80
C ALA A 282 4.05 3.44 -3.33
N LYS A 283 3.23 2.49 -3.78
CA LYS A 283 3.71 1.25 -4.41
C LYS A 283 4.59 1.55 -5.61
N PHE A 284 4.17 2.44 -6.51
CA PHE A 284 4.95 2.81 -7.70
C PHE A 284 6.33 3.37 -7.34
N ILE A 285 6.41 4.28 -6.36
CA ILE A 285 7.68 4.85 -5.89
C ILE A 285 8.58 3.74 -5.34
N LEU A 286 8.03 2.86 -4.49
CA LEU A 286 8.78 1.77 -3.87
C LEU A 286 9.30 0.75 -4.90
N GLU A 287 8.50 0.37 -5.90
CA GLU A 287 8.91 -0.49 -7.01
C GLU A 287 10.05 0.16 -7.81
N TYR A 288 9.92 1.44 -8.16
CA TYR A 288 10.96 2.18 -8.87
C TYR A 288 12.30 2.20 -8.10
N LEU A 289 12.24 2.45 -6.79
CA LEU A 289 13.42 2.47 -5.93
C LEU A 289 14.09 1.08 -5.82
N GLN A 290 13.31 -0.02 -5.88
CA GLN A 290 13.84 -1.39 -5.88
C GLN A 290 14.50 -1.78 -7.18
N ASP A 291 13.89 -1.43 -8.33
CA ASP A 291 14.36 -1.83 -9.65
C ASP A 291 15.57 -1.02 -10.11
N SER A 292 15.75 0.18 -9.58
CA SER A 292 16.92 1.03 -9.82
C SER A 292 18.15 0.46 -9.11
N LYS A 293 18.72 -0.68 -9.60
CA LYS A 293 19.99 -1.19 -9.10
C LYS A 293 21.07 -0.15 -9.38
N PRO A 294 21.98 0.13 -8.43
CA PRO A 294 23.16 0.93 -8.73
C PRO A 294 23.96 0.21 -9.82
N GLU A 295 24.36 0.94 -10.87
CA GLU A 295 25.39 0.48 -11.82
C GLU A 295 26.74 0.29 -11.11
#